data_e16ffd964434cd0b48d63893b449e523
#
_entry.id   e16ffd964434cd0b48d63893b449e523
#
_cell.length_a   1.000
_cell.length_b   1.000
_cell.length_c   1.000
_cell.angle_alpha   90.00
_cell.angle_beta   90.00
_cell.angle_gamma   90.00
#
_symmetry.space_group_name_H-M   'P 1'
#
loop_
_entity.id
_entity.type
_entity.pdbx_description
1 polymer ?
#
loop_
_entity_poly.entity_id
_entity_poly.type
_entity_poly.pdbx_seq_one_letter_code
_entity_poly.pdbx_strand_id
1 'polypeptide(L)'
;MNNKLKTEEECINYIHSLKKFGKKAGLDNIRNLTRLTGNVQDRLKCIHVAGTNGKGSVSAFISSIIIEHVYNVGLYTSPYIEVFNERIQINNKNIPSEKLVYYTNKIKNIIEADENLNPIEFEVITAIGFLYFFDEKCDIVVLETGLGGRYDATNIINDPALSVICTIGIDHMSILGDTIEKIAFEKAGIIKQNGRLAVYGNMDKSALNVIKKAACEKNADIYLSNEKPKIIEQSAGGSRIKYKNCEYFIPLAGGFQINNAALAIDAAHILKNEFNLKDEFIVRGIKNAVHKCRFEIFNNVNEKTAIIDGAHNVQGVSAFLSSLKTYFLNQKITFVFGMLNDKGYGECVRIAGKYKNAKIIVTNVPSLRQTDGGAVYNEVKKYTADCEYIPDYKTAIIKAANGGNKVFAIFGSLYLAGAARTFIGNRELNAHCLNNITN
;
A
#
# COMPACT_ATOMS: atom_id res chain seq x y z
N MET A 1 -31.93 -9.21 -21.12
CA MET A 1 -31.93 -7.75 -20.81
C MET A 1 -30.68 -7.45 -19.99
N ASN A 2 -29.72 -6.75 -20.58
CA ASN A 2 -28.48 -6.39 -19.83
C ASN A 2 -28.87 -5.49 -18.65
N ASN A 3 -28.77 -5.99 -17.44
CA ASN A 3 -29.09 -5.23 -16.23
C ASN A 3 -27.94 -4.22 -15.99
N LYS A 4 -28.14 -3.00 -16.52
CA LYS A 4 -27.18 -1.89 -16.39
C LYS A 4 -27.06 -1.49 -14.93
N LEU A 5 -25.83 -1.51 -14.39
CA LEU A 5 -25.53 -1.01 -13.05
C LEU A 5 -25.73 0.52 -13.00
N LYS A 6 -26.40 1.03 -11.97
CA LYS A 6 -26.80 2.43 -11.86
C LYS A 6 -26.02 3.19 -10.79
N THR A 7 -25.57 2.49 -9.77
CA THR A 7 -24.89 3.09 -8.62
C THR A 7 -23.46 2.57 -8.47
N GLU A 8 -22.64 3.33 -7.77
CA GLU A 8 -21.28 2.92 -7.38
C GLU A 8 -21.33 1.63 -6.56
N GLU A 9 -22.25 1.52 -5.61
CA GLU A 9 -22.41 0.35 -4.76
C GLU A 9 -22.71 -0.92 -5.58
N GLU A 10 -23.62 -0.82 -6.56
CA GLU A 10 -23.91 -1.93 -7.48
C GLU A 10 -22.66 -2.34 -8.26
N CYS A 11 -21.85 -1.37 -8.70
CA CYS A 11 -20.61 -1.64 -9.41
C CYS A 11 -19.57 -2.33 -8.53
N ILE A 12 -19.37 -1.86 -7.30
CA ILE A 12 -18.47 -2.45 -6.33
C ILE A 12 -18.91 -3.87 -6.00
N ASN A 13 -20.20 -4.08 -5.76
CA ASN A 13 -20.75 -5.41 -5.49
C ASN A 13 -20.57 -6.37 -6.68
N TYR A 14 -20.78 -5.91 -7.92
CA TYR A 14 -20.49 -6.68 -9.12
C TYR A 14 -19.02 -7.08 -9.18
N ILE A 15 -18.09 -6.14 -8.99
CA ILE A 15 -16.64 -6.38 -9.01
C ILE A 15 -16.27 -7.41 -7.93
N HIS A 16 -16.78 -7.25 -6.72
CA HIS A 16 -16.52 -8.18 -5.60
C HIS A 16 -17.17 -9.56 -5.77
N SER A 17 -18.20 -9.69 -6.61
CA SER A 17 -18.81 -10.99 -6.96
C SER A 17 -17.91 -11.84 -7.88
N LEU A 18 -16.93 -11.21 -8.55
CA LEU A 18 -15.97 -11.91 -9.40
C LEU A 18 -14.99 -12.73 -8.55
N LYS A 19 -14.38 -13.74 -9.16
CA LYS A 19 -13.37 -14.55 -8.49
C LYS A 19 -12.19 -13.68 -8.05
N LYS A 20 -11.69 -13.91 -6.83
CA LYS A 20 -10.51 -13.19 -6.31
C LYS A 20 -9.20 -13.73 -6.88
N PHE A 21 -9.15 -15.03 -7.20
CA PHE A 21 -7.97 -15.69 -7.75
C PHE A 21 -8.35 -16.58 -8.91
N GLY A 22 -7.55 -16.57 -9.97
CA GLY A 22 -7.69 -17.46 -11.10
C GLY A 22 -7.28 -18.91 -10.76
N LYS A 23 -7.71 -19.88 -11.57
CA LYS A 23 -7.29 -21.29 -11.43
C LYS A 23 -5.82 -21.53 -11.79
N LYS A 24 -5.24 -20.68 -12.64
CA LYS A 24 -3.82 -20.67 -13.04
C LYS A 24 -3.30 -19.24 -12.97
N ALA A 25 -2.02 -19.09 -12.55
CA ALA A 25 -1.30 -17.83 -12.71
C ALA A 25 -1.05 -17.57 -14.20
N GLY A 26 -1.41 -16.39 -14.68
CA GLY A 26 -1.24 -16.00 -16.09
C GLY A 26 -1.82 -14.64 -16.36
N LEU A 27 -1.54 -14.09 -17.54
CA LEU A 27 -2.01 -12.77 -17.97
C LEU A 27 -3.03 -12.85 -19.12
N ASP A 28 -3.52 -14.04 -19.46
CA ASP A 28 -4.34 -14.24 -20.67
C ASP A 28 -5.70 -13.54 -20.56
N ASN A 29 -6.35 -13.62 -19.39
CA ASN A 29 -7.64 -12.95 -19.18
C ASN A 29 -7.52 -11.44 -19.32
N ILE A 30 -6.56 -10.83 -18.63
CA ILE A 30 -6.37 -9.38 -18.69
C ILE A 30 -5.93 -8.93 -20.09
N ARG A 31 -5.09 -9.69 -20.80
CA ARG A 31 -4.71 -9.42 -22.20
C ARG A 31 -5.91 -9.47 -23.13
N ASN A 32 -6.75 -10.50 -23.00
CA ASN A 32 -7.96 -10.62 -23.80
C ASN A 32 -8.92 -9.47 -23.50
N LEU A 33 -9.12 -9.14 -22.23
CA LEU A 33 -9.96 -8.02 -21.80
C LEU A 33 -9.46 -6.68 -22.36
N THR A 34 -8.16 -6.41 -22.24
CA THR A 34 -7.60 -5.15 -22.77
C THR A 34 -7.56 -5.10 -24.28
N ARG A 35 -7.37 -6.20 -24.97
CA ARG A 35 -7.51 -6.29 -26.45
C ARG A 35 -8.91 -5.87 -26.89
N LEU A 36 -9.95 -6.32 -26.20
CA LEU A 36 -11.33 -5.94 -26.48
C LEU A 36 -11.66 -4.48 -26.13
N THR A 37 -10.84 -3.84 -25.31
CA THR A 37 -10.94 -2.42 -25.00
C THR A 37 -9.96 -1.54 -25.80
N GLY A 38 -9.26 -2.09 -26.80
CA GLY A 38 -8.39 -1.37 -27.72
C GLY A 38 -6.95 -1.20 -27.28
N ASN A 39 -6.46 -2.06 -26.35
CA ASN A 39 -5.08 -2.07 -25.84
C ASN A 39 -4.59 -0.67 -25.40
N VAL A 40 -5.45 0.08 -24.71
CA VAL A 40 -5.15 1.46 -24.29
C VAL A 40 -3.91 1.55 -23.38
N GLN A 41 -3.61 0.49 -22.61
CA GLN A 41 -2.43 0.41 -21.74
C GLN A 41 -1.11 0.52 -22.49
N ASP A 42 -1.06 0.15 -23.77
CA ASP A 42 0.15 0.26 -24.60
C ASP A 42 0.46 1.71 -25.03
N ARG A 43 -0.49 2.61 -24.83
CA ARG A 43 -0.39 4.05 -25.14
C ARG A 43 -0.17 4.90 -23.88
N LEU A 44 -0.17 4.31 -22.70
CA LEU A 44 0.08 4.99 -21.44
C LEU A 44 1.57 4.93 -21.10
N LYS A 45 2.19 6.07 -20.79
CA LYS A 45 3.49 6.10 -20.13
C LYS A 45 3.32 5.65 -18.68
N CYS A 46 4.07 4.64 -18.26
CA CYS A 46 3.90 4.06 -16.93
C CYS A 46 5.20 4.03 -16.14
N ILE A 47 5.10 4.23 -14.82
CA ILE A 47 6.10 3.83 -13.84
C ILE A 47 5.53 2.64 -13.09
N HIS A 48 6.21 1.50 -13.12
CA HIS A 48 5.69 0.25 -12.56
C HIS A 48 6.41 -0.12 -11.26
N VAL A 49 5.67 -0.20 -10.15
CA VAL A 49 6.24 -0.32 -8.81
C VAL A 49 5.88 -1.67 -8.19
N ALA A 50 6.90 -2.49 -7.89
CA ALA A 50 6.76 -3.76 -7.18
C ALA A 50 7.59 -3.78 -5.88
N GLY A 51 7.29 -4.74 -5.00
CA GLY A 51 7.98 -4.93 -3.72
C GLY A 51 7.11 -5.67 -2.72
N THR A 52 7.66 -6.08 -1.60
CA THR A 52 6.87 -6.59 -0.47
C THR A 52 6.29 -5.43 0.31
N ASN A 53 7.14 -4.55 0.82
CA ASN A 53 6.75 -3.35 1.54
C ASN A 53 7.26 -2.10 0.80
N GLY A 54 6.62 -0.95 1.07
CA GLY A 54 7.01 0.34 0.50
C GLY A 54 6.36 0.71 -0.83
N LYS A 55 5.76 -0.22 -1.57
CA LYS A 55 5.15 0.04 -2.89
C LYS A 55 4.26 1.29 -2.90
N GLY A 56 3.19 1.30 -2.10
CA GLY A 56 2.24 2.40 -2.06
C GLY A 56 2.89 3.72 -1.62
N SER A 57 3.82 3.70 -0.64
CA SER A 57 4.54 4.93 -0.22
C SER A 57 5.46 5.45 -1.33
N VAL A 58 6.20 4.58 -2.01
CA VAL A 58 7.07 4.97 -3.14
C VAL A 58 6.22 5.48 -4.31
N SER A 59 5.09 4.82 -4.62
CA SER A 59 4.14 5.28 -5.64
C SER A 59 3.56 6.65 -5.30
N ALA A 60 3.19 6.89 -4.03
CA ALA A 60 2.69 8.18 -3.58
C ALA A 60 3.76 9.29 -3.68
N PHE A 61 5.02 9.03 -3.28
CA PHE A 61 6.12 9.98 -3.44
C PHE A 61 6.38 10.30 -4.92
N ILE A 62 6.50 9.28 -5.79
CA ILE A 62 6.75 9.48 -7.21
C ILE A 62 5.60 10.27 -7.85
N SER A 63 4.34 9.89 -7.57
CA SER A 63 3.16 10.61 -8.08
C SER A 63 3.17 12.07 -7.63
N SER A 64 3.43 12.33 -6.33
CA SER A 64 3.48 13.68 -5.77
C SER A 64 4.59 14.53 -6.42
N ILE A 65 5.78 13.97 -6.67
CA ILE A 65 6.87 14.67 -7.38
C ILE A 65 6.44 15.09 -8.78
N ILE A 66 5.80 14.19 -9.53
CA ILE A 66 5.43 14.45 -10.92
C ILE A 66 4.26 15.45 -11.00
N ILE A 67 3.30 15.39 -10.08
CA ILE A 67 2.19 16.36 -9.98
C ILE A 67 2.72 17.79 -9.81
N GLU A 68 3.77 18.01 -9.02
CA GLU A 68 4.38 19.33 -8.82
C GLU A 68 4.94 19.95 -10.12
N HIS A 69 5.20 19.14 -11.14
CA HIS A 69 5.62 19.57 -12.48
C HIS A 69 4.46 19.80 -13.44
N VAL A 70 3.22 19.90 -12.91
CA VAL A 70 2.00 20.23 -13.69
C VAL A 70 1.61 19.15 -14.71
N TYR A 71 2.08 17.91 -14.55
CA TYR A 71 1.62 16.78 -15.34
C TYR A 71 0.28 16.25 -14.84
N ASN A 72 -0.51 15.68 -15.75
CA ASN A 72 -1.72 14.94 -15.41
C ASN A 72 -1.34 13.50 -15.04
N VAL A 73 -1.29 13.22 -13.75
CA VAL A 73 -0.71 11.98 -13.19
C VAL A 73 -1.79 11.02 -12.75
N GLY A 74 -1.83 9.84 -13.38
CA GLY A 74 -2.59 8.70 -12.90
C GLY A 74 -1.84 7.98 -11.77
N LEU A 75 -2.56 7.54 -10.75
CA LEU A 75 -2.03 6.68 -9.67
C LEU A 75 -2.97 5.49 -9.48
N TYR A 76 -2.41 4.28 -9.64
CA TYR A 76 -3.10 3.02 -9.37
C TYR A 76 -2.49 2.33 -8.16
N THR A 77 -3.30 2.08 -7.12
CA THR A 77 -2.85 1.50 -5.85
C THR A 77 -3.73 0.34 -5.37
N SER A 78 -3.15 -0.55 -4.56
CA SER A 78 -3.89 -1.65 -3.96
C SER A 78 -3.29 -2.16 -2.65
N PRO A 79 -4.14 -2.59 -1.70
CA PRO A 79 -5.58 -2.39 -1.66
C PRO A 79 -5.96 -0.93 -1.36
N TYR A 80 -7.22 -0.58 -1.46
CA TYR A 80 -7.74 0.69 -0.93
C TYR A 80 -7.74 0.69 0.61
N ILE A 81 -7.76 1.87 1.20
CA ILE A 81 -7.70 2.06 2.67
C ILE A 81 -9.12 2.27 3.24
N GLU A 82 -9.85 3.25 2.75
CA GLU A 82 -11.19 3.62 3.24
C GLU A 82 -12.27 3.36 2.20
N VAL A 83 -12.08 3.85 0.96
CA VAL A 83 -13.07 3.76 -0.11
C VAL A 83 -12.48 3.12 -1.35
N PHE A 84 -13.29 2.32 -2.04
CA PHE A 84 -12.87 1.55 -3.21
C PHE A 84 -12.20 2.41 -4.30
N ASN A 85 -12.69 3.64 -4.49
CA ASN A 85 -12.25 4.57 -5.53
C ASN A 85 -10.79 5.04 -5.34
N GLU A 86 -10.20 4.89 -4.15
CA GLU A 86 -8.79 5.19 -3.88
C GLU A 86 -7.82 4.38 -4.72
N ARG A 87 -8.27 3.25 -5.29
CA ARG A 87 -7.46 2.42 -6.19
C ARG A 87 -7.06 3.12 -7.47
N ILE A 88 -7.85 4.09 -7.92
CA ILE A 88 -7.69 4.77 -9.20
C ILE A 88 -7.80 6.28 -8.94
N GLN A 89 -6.71 7.00 -9.08
CA GLN A 89 -6.65 8.43 -8.79
C GLN A 89 -6.01 9.18 -9.96
N ILE A 90 -6.42 10.43 -10.15
CA ILE A 90 -5.74 11.40 -11.02
C ILE A 90 -5.47 12.65 -10.19
N ASN A 91 -4.20 13.07 -10.13
CA ASN A 91 -3.75 14.24 -9.36
C ASN A 91 -4.29 14.22 -7.91
N ASN A 92 -4.14 13.08 -7.22
CA ASN A 92 -4.61 12.82 -5.85
C ASN A 92 -6.15 12.89 -5.67
N LYS A 93 -6.92 12.87 -6.74
CA LYS A 93 -8.40 12.78 -6.69
C LYS A 93 -8.84 11.40 -7.12
N ASN A 94 -9.66 10.77 -6.30
CA ASN A 94 -10.22 9.45 -6.61
C ASN A 94 -11.08 9.51 -7.88
N ILE A 95 -11.17 8.39 -8.60
CA ILE A 95 -12.11 8.24 -9.72
C ILE A 95 -13.52 8.61 -9.25
N PRO A 96 -14.24 9.52 -9.94
CA PRO A 96 -15.61 9.87 -9.61
C PRO A 96 -16.57 8.69 -9.74
N SER A 97 -17.61 8.65 -8.92
CA SER A 97 -18.60 7.56 -8.90
C SER A 97 -19.23 7.32 -10.27
N GLU A 98 -19.58 8.39 -10.98
CA GLU A 98 -20.16 8.31 -12.34
C GLU A 98 -19.18 7.70 -13.36
N LYS A 99 -17.87 7.97 -13.23
CA LYS A 99 -16.84 7.37 -14.08
C LYS A 99 -16.64 5.90 -13.75
N LEU A 100 -16.62 5.54 -12.45
CA LEU A 100 -16.55 4.14 -12.04
C LEU A 100 -17.75 3.35 -12.59
N VAL A 101 -18.97 3.90 -12.49
CA VAL A 101 -20.17 3.29 -13.04
C VAL A 101 -20.08 3.12 -14.55
N TYR A 102 -19.62 4.15 -15.27
CA TYR A 102 -19.45 4.10 -16.72
C TYR A 102 -18.51 2.99 -17.17
N TYR A 103 -17.29 2.95 -16.61
CA TYR A 103 -16.29 1.96 -17.03
C TYR A 103 -16.61 0.56 -16.54
N THR A 104 -17.23 0.40 -15.38
CA THR A 104 -17.70 -0.92 -14.90
C THR A 104 -18.73 -1.51 -15.86
N ASN A 105 -19.73 -0.74 -16.29
CA ASN A 105 -20.70 -1.20 -17.27
C ASN A 105 -20.05 -1.54 -18.63
N LYS A 106 -19.10 -0.73 -19.09
CA LYS A 106 -18.34 -0.99 -20.33
C LYS A 106 -17.62 -2.35 -20.26
N ILE A 107 -16.91 -2.62 -19.17
CA ILE A 107 -16.19 -3.88 -18.95
C ILE A 107 -17.18 -5.06 -18.76
N LYS A 108 -18.24 -4.86 -17.97
CA LYS A 108 -19.28 -5.88 -17.74
C LYS A 108 -19.90 -6.34 -19.06
N ASN A 109 -20.26 -5.42 -19.96
CA ASN A 109 -20.83 -5.74 -21.26
C ASN A 109 -19.88 -6.57 -22.12
N ILE A 110 -18.56 -6.30 -22.06
CA ILE A 110 -17.54 -7.07 -22.77
C ILE A 110 -17.45 -8.49 -22.20
N ILE A 111 -17.46 -8.63 -20.88
CA ILE A 111 -17.39 -9.95 -20.21
C ILE A 111 -18.63 -10.78 -20.53
N GLU A 112 -19.82 -10.17 -20.53
CA GLU A 112 -21.08 -10.87 -20.83
C GLU A 112 -21.24 -11.25 -22.32
N ALA A 113 -20.51 -10.58 -23.22
CA ALA A 113 -20.53 -10.88 -24.66
C ALA A 113 -19.58 -12.01 -25.07
N ASP A 114 -18.65 -12.43 -24.21
CA ASP A 114 -17.65 -13.48 -24.51
C ASP A 114 -17.59 -14.49 -23.35
N GLU A 115 -18.23 -15.64 -23.53
CA GLU A 115 -18.30 -16.72 -22.53
C GLU A 115 -16.92 -17.30 -22.16
N ASN A 116 -15.91 -17.11 -23.00
CA ASN A 116 -14.53 -17.56 -22.72
C ASN A 116 -13.76 -16.58 -21.84
N LEU A 117 -14.28 -15.38 -21.64
CA LEU A 117 -13.64 -14.34 -20.84
C LEU A 117 -14.07 -14.44 -19.37
N ASN A 118 -13.16 -14.89 -18.53
CA ASN A 118 -13.40 -15.11 -17.10
C ASN A 118 -12.39 -14.33 -16.24
N PRO A 119 -12.37 -12.99 -16.29
CA PRO A 119 -11.42 -12.19 -15.53
C PRO A 119 -11.72 -12.27 -14.03
N ILE A 120 -10.67 -12.11 -13.23
CA ILE A 120 -10.79 -11.96 -11.78
C ILE A 120 -11.02 -10.49 -11.38
N GLU A 121 -11.45 -10.27 -10.14
CA GLU A 121 -11.71 -8.95 -9.56
C GLU A 121 -10.58 -7.94 -9.91
N PHE A 122 -9.32 -8.31 -9.65
CA PHE A 122 -8.18 -7.41 -9.85
C PHE A 122 -7.92 -7.07 -11.32
N GLU A 123 -8.16 -8.01 -12.24
CA GLU A 123 -8.03 -7.78 -13.69
C GLU A 123 -9.07 -6.77 -14.19
N VAL A 124 -10.30 -6.88 -13.70
CA VAL A 124 -11.38 -5.92 -14.04
C VAL A 124 -11.07 -4.51 -13.53
N ILE A 125 -10.64 -4.39 -12.28
CA ILE A 125 -10.28 -3.08 -11.72
C ILE A 125 -9.08 -2.47 -12.48
N THR A 126 -8.10 -3.28 -12.84
CA THR A 126 -6.93 -2.84 -13.63
C THR A 126 -7.34 -2.34 -15.01
N ALA A 127 -8.23 -3.06 -15.71
CA ALA A 127 -8.75 -2.63 -17.01
C ALA A 127 -9.56 -1.32 -16.90
N ILE A 128 -10.37 -1.15 -15.86
CA ILE A 128 -11.08 0.11 -15.56
C ILE A 128 -10.07 1.25 -15.38
N GLY A 129 -9.01 1.03 -14.60
CA GLY A 129 -7.95 2.02 -14.38
C GLY A 129 -7.30 2.46 -15.68
N PHE A 130 -6.88 1.52 -16.54
CA PHE A 130 -6.27 1.83 -17.83
C PHE A 130 -7.19 2.64 -18.75
N LEU A 131 -8.47 2.27 -18.83
CA LEU A 131 -9.45 3.05 -19.63
C LEU A 131 -9.63 4.46 -19.10
N TYR A 132 -9.77 4.61 -17.78
CA TYR A 132 -9.96 5.92 -17.17
C TYR A 132 -8.74 6.81 -17.37
N PHE A 133 -7.53 6.34 -17.11
CA PHE A 133 -6.30 7.10 -17.31
C PHE A 133 -6.10 7.51 -18.77
N PHE A 134 -6.44 6.63 -19.69
CA PHE A 134 -6.33 6.92 -21.12
C PHE A 134 -7.33 7.99 -21.59
N ASP A 135 -8.61 7.84 -21.22
CA ASP A 135 -9.67 8.77 -21.61
C ASP A 135 -9.49 10.15 -20.98
N GLU A 136 -8.96 10.23 -19.75
CA GLU A 136 -8.61 11.47 -19.05
C GLU A 136 -7.23 12.03 -19.45
N LYS A 137 -6.56 11.41 -20.45
CA LYS A 137 -5.28 11.85 -21.03
C LYS A 137 -4.19 12.05 -19.98
N CYS A 138 -3.98 11.08 -19.12
CA CYS A 138 -2.85 11.13 -18.20
C CYS A 138 -1.53 11.14 -18.97
N ASP A 139 -0.65 12.08 -18.62
CA ASP A 139 0.70 12.18 -19.19
C ASP A 139 1.58 11.01 -18.74
N ILE A 140 1.37 10.55 -17.51
CA ILE A 140 2.07 9.42 -16.91
C ILE A 140 1.19 8.75 -15.87
N VAL A 141 1.36 7.43 -15.69
CA VAL A 141 0.64 6.63 -14.72
C VAL A 141 1.61 5.90 -13.81
N VAL A 142 1.50 6.07 -12.50
CA VAL A 142 2.23 5.27 -11.51
C VAL A 142 1.37 4.08 -11.15
N LEU A 143 1.87 2.87 -11.46
CA LEU A 143 1.17 1.59 -11.27
C LEU A 143 1.80 0.80 -10.14
N GLU A 144 1.11 0.65 -9.02
CA GLU A 144 1.48 -0.29 -7.96
C GLU A 144 1.01 -1.70 -8.33
N THR A 145 1.89 -2.72 -8.27
CA THR A 145 1.50 -4.12 -8.39
C THR A 145 0.62 -4.56 -7.21
N GLY A 146 -0.43 -5.31 -7.48
CA GLY A 146 -1.27 -5.88 -6.43
C GLY A 146 -0.57 -7.01 -5.68
N LEU A 147 -0.06 -8.00 -6.42
CA LEU A 147 0.59 -9.19 -5.86
C LEU A 147 1.71 -9.69 -6.76
N GLY A 148 2.90 -9.90 -6.19
CA GLY A 148 4.04 -10.40 -6.94
C GLY A 148 4.56 -9.35 -7.92
N GLY A 149 4.46 -9.62 -9.20
CA GLY A 149 4.87 -8.78 -10.32
C GLY A 149 4.71 -9.50 -11.65
N ARG A 150 5.30 -10.68 -11.82
CA ARG A 150 5.34 -11.46 -13.06
C ARG A 150 3.95 -11.72 -13.67
N TYR A 151 3.02 -12.14 -12.84
CA TYR A 151 1.63 -12.47 -13.22
C TYR A 151 0.61 -11.47 -12.69
N ASP A 152 1.07 -10.30 -12.23
CA ASP A 152 0.18 -9.22 -11.82
C ASP A 152 -0.52 -8.61 -13.03
N ALA A 153 -1.81 -8.29 -12.91
CA ALA A 153 -2.58 -7.74 -14.02
C ALA A 153 -1.99 -6.43 -14.55
N THR A 154 -1.32 -5.65 -13.70
CA THR A 154 -0.63 -4.41 -14.14
C THR A 154 0.56 -4.69 -15.06
N ASN A 155 1.10 -5.93 -15.06
CA ASN A 155 2.30 -6.28 -15.83
C ASN A 155 2.07 -6.54 -17.32
N ILE A 156 0.86 -6.28 -17.83
CA ILE A 156 0.57 -6.32 -19.28
C ILE A 156 1.12 -5.12 -20.05
N ILE A 157 1.55 -4.05 -19.36
CA ILE A 157 2.27 -2.93 -19.98
C ILE A 157 3.59 -3.42 -20.57
N ASN A 158 3.92 -2.96 -21.79
CA ASN A 158 5.07 -3.46 -22.52
C ASN A 158 6.35 -2.66 -22.26
N ASP A 159 6.26 -1.34 -22.20
CA ASP A 159 7.40 -0.43 -22.11
C ASP A 159 7.17 0.65 -21.04
N PRO A 160 7.32 0.33 -19.75
CA PRO A 160 7.27 1.34 -18.70
C PRO A 160 8.48 2.27 -18.79
N ALA A 161 8.25 3.57 -18.59
CA ALA A 161 9.31 4.57 -18.49
C ALA A 161 10.35 4.20 -17.40
N LEU A 162 9.89 3.54 -16.34
CA LEU A 162 10.75 3.02 -15.27
C LEU A 162 10.04 1.88 -14.54
N SER A 163 10.75 0.78 -14.28
CA SER A 163 10.37 -0.21 -13.27
C SER A 163 11.03 0.14 -11.94
N VAL A 164 10.31 -0.02 -10.82
CA VAL A 164 10.83 0.27 -9.47
C VAL A 164 10.60 -0.94 -8.57
N ILE A 165 11.65 -1.45 -7.94
CA ILE A 165 11.55 -2.54 -6.96
C ILE A 165 11.93 -2.02 -5.58
N CYS A 166 10.94 -1.98 -4.68
CA CYS A 166 11.07 -1.62 -3.27
C CYS A 166 11.71 -2.76 -2.47
N THR A 167 11.51 -2.80 -1.15
CA THR A 167 12.05 -3.88 -0.31
C THR A 167 11.40 -5.23 -0.62
N ILE A 168 12.22 -6.29 -0.53
CA ILE A 168 11.77 -7.68 -0.61
C ILE A 168 11.77 -8.28 0.80
N GLY A 169 10.75 -9.04 1.12
CA GLY A 169 10.60 -9.76 2.39
C GLY A 169 9.63 -10.91 2.23
N ILE A 170 9.54 -11.74 3.24
CA ILE A 170 8.62 -12.89 3.26
C ILE A 170 7.18 -12.40 3.44
N ASP A 171 6.35 -12.66 2.44
CA ASP A 171 4.90 -12.40 2.43
C ASP A 171 4.24 -13.25 1.35
N HIS A 172 2.94 -13.56 1.51
CA HIS A 172 2.16 -14.32 0.53
C HIS A 172 2.81 -15.65 0.09
N MET A 173 3.41 -16.39 1.02
CA MET A 173 4.21 -17.59 0.75
C MET A 173 3.45 -18.66 -0.04
N SER A 174 2.14 -18.79 0.18
CA SER A 174 1.30 -19.76 -0.53
C SER A 174 1.17 -19.47 -2.04
N ILE A 175 1.49 -18.25 -2.48
CA ILE A 175 1.34 -17.81 -3.88
C ILE A 175 2.71 -17.52 -4.50
N LEU A 176 3.57 -16.78 -3.79
CA LEU A 176 4.85 -16.29 -4.32
C LEU A 176 6.02 -17.21 -4.02
N GLY A 177 5.81 -18.24 -3.18
CA GLY A 177 6.86 -19.14 -2.72
C GLY A 177 7.35 -18.82 -1.32
N ASP A 178 8.06 -19.78 -0.74
CA ASP A 178 8.44 -19.85 0.68
C ASP A 178 9.87 -19.33 0.96
N THR A 179 10.58 -18.87 -0.08
CA THR A 179 11.91 -18.28 0.06
C THR A 179 11.98 -16.86 -0.48
N ILE A 180 12.95 -16.09 -0.01
CA ILE A 180 13.14 -14.70 -0.42
C ILE A 180 13.51 -14.61 -1.90
N GLU A 181 14.23 -15.59 -2.42
CA GLU A 181 14.64 -15.70 -3.83
C GLU A 181 13.41 -15.92 -4.74
N LYS A 182 12.48 -16.81 -4.36
CA LYS A 182 11.24 -17.05 -5.12
C LYS A 182 10.39 -15.79 -5.17
N ILE A 183 10.24 -15.11 -4.03
CA ILE A 183 9.48 -13.86 -3.93
C ILE A 183 10.16 -12.76 -4.78
N ALA A 184 11.49 -12.65 -4.73
CA ALA A 184 12.26 -11.72 -5.55
C ALA A 184 12.09 -12.01 -7.05
N PHE A 185 12.09 -13.29 -7.44
CA PHE A 185 11.88 -13.73 -8.83
C PHE A 185 10.51 -13.31 -9.37
N GLU A 186 9.46 -13.50 -8.59
CA GLU A 186 8.11 -13.07 -8.95
C GLU A 186 8.02 -11.55 -9.13
N LYS A 187 8.64 -10.78 -8.22
CA LYS A 187 8.63 -9.32 -8.30
C LYS A 187 9.52 -8.78 -9.43
N ALA A 188 10.65 -9.42 -9.69
CA ALA A 188 11.52 -9.09 -10.82
C ALA A 188 10.85 -9.31 -12.19
N GLY A 189 9.70 -9.99 -12.23
CA GLY A 189 8.89 -10.16 -13.45
C GLY A 189 8.38 -8.86 -14.07
N ILE A 190 8.45 -7.71 -13.36
CA ILE A 190 8.11 -6.38 -13.93
C ILE A 190 9.22 -5.78 -14.78
N ILE A 191 10.43 -6.35 -14.75
CA ILE A 191 11.57 -5.87 -15.54
C ILE A 191 11.33 -6.20 -17.00
N LYS A 192 11.44 -5.19 -17.87
CA LYS A 192 11.20 -5.33 -19.31
C LYS A 192 12.52 -5.36 -20.09
N GLN A 193 12.45 -5.89 -21.33
CA GLN A 193 13.59 -5.94 -22.23
C GLN A 193 14.10 -4.53 -22.53
N ASN A 194 15.43 -4.29 -22.39
CA ASN A 194 16.09 -3.00 -22.57
C ASN A 194 15.48 -1.86 -21.72
N GLY A 195 14.77 -2.19 -20.65
CA GLY A 195 14.10 -1.23 -19.78
C GLY A 195 15.03 -0.61 -18.74
N ARG A 196 14.53 0.36 -17.99
CA ARG A 196 15.21 0.98 -16.84
C ARG A 196 14.62 0.45 -15.54
N LEU A 197 15.49 0.20 -14.55
CA LEU A 197 15.11 -0.37 -13.26
C LEU A 197 15.76 0.39 -12.10
N ALA A 198 14.95 1.01 -11.24
CA ALA A 198 15.39 1.50 -9.94
C ALA A 198 15.13 0.44 -8.85
N VAL A 199 16.12 0.15 -8.03
CA VAL A 199 16.05 -0.89 -6.99
C VAL A 199 16.52 -0.36 -5.65
N TYR A 200 15.79 -0.65 -4.58
CA TYR A 200 16.27 -0.43 -3.22
C TYR A 200 17.48 -1.35 -2.93
N GLY A 201 18.66 -0.77 -2.93
CA GLY A 201 19.91 -1.54 -2.91
C GLY A 201 20.29 -2.14 -1.54
N ASN A 202 19.70 -1.66 -0.45
CA ASN A 202 19.99 -2.14 0.92
C ASN A 202 19.00 -3.24 1.38
N MET A 203 18.53 -4.08 0.46
CA MET A 203 17.71 -5.26 0.76
C MET A 203 18.58 -6.49 1.02
N ASP A 204 17.97 -7.64 1.27
CA ASP A 204 18.64 -8.93 1.38
C ASP A 204 19.49 -9.24 0.12
N LYS A 205 20.71 -9.73 0.33
CA LYS A 205 21.67 -9.98 -0.77
C LYS A 205 21.17 -11.03 -1.75
N SER A 206 20.48 -12.08 -1.27
CA SER A 206 19.97 -13.13 -2.15
C SER A 206 18.85 -12.59 -3.06
N ALA A 207 17.93 -11.77 -2.49
CA ALA A 207 16.93 -11.08 -3.27
C ALA A 207 17.54 -10.14 -4.33
N LEU A 208 18.54 -9.34 -3.93
CA LEU A 208 19.20 -8.41 -4.84
C LEU A 208 19.92 -9.14 -5.98
N ASN A 209 20.54 -10.30 -5.71
CA ASN A 209 21.19 -11.12 -6.75
C ASN A 209 20.20 -11.66 -7.77
N VAL A 210 19.00 -12.11 -7.34
CA VAL A 210 17.92 -12.54 -8.24
C VAL A 210 17.47 -11.39 -9.14
N ILE A 211 17.29 -10.20 -8.58
CA ILE A 211 16.88 -9.00 -9.34
C ILE A 211 17.95 -8.60 -10.35
N LYS A 212 19.24 -8.58 -9.95
CA LYS A 212 20.37 -8.28 -10.85
C LYS A 212 20.47 -9.27 -12.00
N LYS A 213 20.28 -10.57 -11.71
CA LYS A 213 20.26 -11.61 -12.74
C LYS A 213 19.12 -11.38 -13.74
N ALA A 214 17.91 -11.12 -13.25
CA ALA A 214 16.76 -10.84 -14.09
C ALA A 214 16.96 -9.57 -14.95
N ALA A 215 17.58 -8.52 -14.40
CA ALA A 215 17.92 -7.31 -15.17
C ALA A 215 18.95 -7.60 -16.26
N CYS A 216 19.98 -8.38 -15.97
CA CYS A 216 21.00 -8.80 -16.94
C CYS A 216 20.35 -9.62 -18.09
N GLU A 217 19.51 -10.60 -17.78
CA GLU A 217 18.79 -11.42 -18.77
C GLU A 217 17.88 -10.60 -19.69
N LYS A 218 17.43 -9.42 -19.21
CA LYS A 218 16.58 -8.47 -19.94
C LYS A 218 17.37 -7.32 -20.57
N ASN A 219 18.69 -7.32 -20.46
CA ASN A 219 19.53 -6.18 -20.88
C ASN A 219 18.98 -4.85 -20.35
N ALA A 220 18.50 -4.82 -19.11
CA ALA A 220 17.91 -3.66 -18.48
C ALA A 220 18.96 -2.85 -17.71
N ASP A 221 18.88 -1.52 -17.80
CA ASP A 221 19.74 -0.62 -17.04
C ASP A 221 19.29 -0.61 -15.57
N ILE A 222 20.18 -1.02 -14.66
CA ILE A 222 19.90 -1.10 -13.23
C ILE A 222 20.52 0.05 -12.46
N TYR A 223 19.71 0.77 -11.69
CA TYR A 223 20.08 1.86 -10.80
C TYR A 223 19.84 1.44 -9.36
N LEU A 224 20.90 1.32 -8.57
CA LEU A 224 20.81 0.91 -7.17
C LEU A 224 20.67 2.13 -6.25
N SER A 225 19.54 2.23 -5.57
CA SER A 225 19.33 3.19 -4.47
C SER A 225 19.95 2.63 -3.19
N ASN A 226 21.27 2.79 -3.04
CA ASN A 226 22.07 2.25 -1.95
C ASN A 226 22.78 3.31 -1.10
N GLU A 227 22.79 4.57 -1.54
CA GLU A 227 23.25 5.71 -0.75
C GLU A 227 22.30 5.92 0.45
N LYS A 228 22.86 6.10 1.63
CA LYS A 228 22.07 6.33 2.84
C LYS A 228 21.86 7.84 3.03
N PRO A 229 20.60 8.30 3.12
CA PRO A 229 20.32 9.69 3.46
C PRO A 229 20.90 10.06 4.82
N LYS A 230 21.50 11.26 4.92
CA LYS A 230 21.93 11.82 6.22
C LYS A 230 20.70 12.37 6.94
N ILE A 231 20.34 11.75 8.06
CA ILE A 231 19.25 12.22 8.90
C ILE A 231 19.71 13.48 9.65
N ILE A 232 18.97 14.59 9.50
CA ILE A 232 19.16 15.84 10.22
C ILE A 232 18.27 15.83 11.46
N GLU A 233 16.99 15.49 11.26
CA GLU A 233 15.98 15.41 12.31
C GLU A 233 14.99 14.29 11.98
N GLN A 234 14.53 13.60 13.02
CA GLN A 234 13.52 12.54 12.86
C GLN A 234 12.56 12.59 14.04
N SER A 235 11.28 12.73 13.74
CA SER A 235 10.21 12.81 14.74
C SER A 235 8.92 12.17 14.27
N ALA A 236 7.95 12.11 15.15
CA ALA A 236 6.59 11.69 14.82
C ALA A 236 5.90 12.62 13.80
N GLY A 237 6.33 13.89 13.69
CA GLY A 237 5.84 14.84 12.70
C GLY A 237 6.49 14.74 11.32
N GLY A 238 7.43 13.81 11.12
CA GLY A 238 8.17 13.62 9.90
C GLY A 238 9.68 13.59 10.10
N SER A 239 10.41 13.56 8.98
CA SER A 239 11.88 13.49 8.99
C SER A 239 12.48 14.54 8.07
N ARG A 240 13.56 15.20 8.51
CA ARG A 240 14.39 16.08 7.69
C ARG A 240 15.68 15.35 7.36
N ILE A 241 15.99 15.24 6.08
CA ILE A 241 17.17 14.53 5.58
C ILE A 241 17.96 15.38 4.60
N LYS A 242 19.26 15.10 4.47
CA LYS A 242 20.07 15.55 3.34
C LYS A 242 20.36 14.35 2.43
N TYR A 243 20.02 14.48 1.16
CA TYR A 243 20.22 13.44 0.15
C TYR A 243 20.51 14.08 -1.22
N LYS A 244 21.48 13.56 -1.97
CA LYS A 244 21.89 14.09 -3.31
C LYS A 244 22.02 15.62 -3.34
N ASN A 245 22.74 16.16 -2.35
CA ASN A 245 23.01 17.60 -2.18
C ASN A 245 21.78 18.50 -1.89
N CYS A 246 20.59 17.93 -1.75
CA CYS A 246 19.36 18.65 -1.35
C CYS A 246 18.91 18.27 0.06
N GLU A 247 18.19 19.18 0.70
CA GLU A 247 17.46 18.89 1.93
C GLU A 247 15.99 18.60 1.61
N TYR A 248 15.47 17.54 2.22
CA TYR A 248 14.08 17.11 2.06
C TYR A 248 13.39 17.02 3.41
N PHE A 249 12.15 17.46 3.45
CA PHE A 249 11.24 17.16 4.54
C PHE A 249 10.27 16.07 4.11
N ILE A 250 10.27 14.95 4.81
CA ILE A 250 9.41 13.78 4.58
C ILE A 250 8.28 13.83 5.60
N PRO A 251 7.03 14.16 5.21
CA PRO A 251 5.91 14.29 6.14
C PRO A 251 5.40 12.94 6.65
N LEU A 252 5.63 11.87 5.90
CA LEU A 252 5.24 10.53 6.31
C LEU A 252 6.17 10.05 7.42
N ALA A 253 5.63 9.88 8.62
CA ALA A 253 6.41 9.40 9.76
C ALA A 253 6.77 7.93 9.60
N GLY A 254 7.76 7.48 10.39
CA GLY A 254 8.32 6.13 10.32
C GLY A 254 9.70 6.11 9.67
N GLY A 255 10.68 5.51 10.34
CA GLY A 255 12.07 5.46 9.85
C GLY A 255 12.21 4.79 8.48
N PHE A 256 11.32 3.88 8.14
CA PHE A 256 11.27 3.23 6.83
C PHE A 256 10.86 4.17 5.68
N GLN A 257 10.18 5.26 5.96
CA GLN A 257 9.79 6.25 4.95
C GLN A 257 10.98 7.04 4.40
N ILE A 258 12.06 7.15 5.16
CA ILE A 258 13.31 7.77 4.69
C ILE A 258 13.86 6.99 3.48
N ASN A 259 13.87 5.66 3.56
CA ASN A 259 14.34 4.81 2.47
C ASN A 259 13.36 4.81 1.28
N ASN A 260 12.05 4.84 1.55
CA ASN A 260 11.04 4.94 0.50
C ASN A 260 11.15 6.27 -0.26
N ALA A 261 11.36 7.38 0.45
CA ALA A 261 11.58 8.68 -0.16
C ALA A 261 12.89 8.74 -0.96
N ALA A 262 13.99 8.15 -0.45
CA ALA A 262 15.26 8.07 -1.18
C ALA A 262 15.10 7.32 -2.51
N LEU A 263 14.43 6.16 -2.51
CA LEU A 263 14.15 5.42 -3.75
C LEU A 263 13.27 6.22 -4.72
N ALA A 264 12.28 6.95 -4.23
CA ALA A 264 11.44 7.81 -5.07
C ALA A 264 12.22 9.01 -5.65
N ILE A 265 13.13 9.61 -4.87
CA ILE A 265 14.03 10.67 -5.34
C ILE A 265 14.96 10.11 -6.43
N ASP A 266 15.53 8.93 -6.24
CA ASP A 266 16.37 8.28 -7.26
C ASP A 266 15.57 7.98 -8.54
N ALA A 267 14.34 7.47 -8.40
CA ALA A 267 13.43 7.27 -9.54
C ALA A 267 13.17 8.58 -10.31
N ALA A 268 12.92 9.68 -9.59
CA ALA A 268 12.75 10.99 -10.21
C ALA A 268 14.03 11.46 -10.93
N HIS A 269 15.22 11.25 -10.35
CA HIS A 269 16.48 11.60 -11.02
C HIS A 269 16.74 10.77 -12.28
N ILE A 270 16.37 9.49 -12.32
CA ILE A 270 16.46 8.65 -13.53
C ILE A 270 15.56 9.21 -14.65
N LEU A 271 14.40 9.72 -14.28
CA LEU A 271 13.41 10.28 -15.21
C LEU A 271 13.62 11.77 -15.52
N LYS A 272 14.60 12.42 -14.88
CA LYS A 272 14.80 13.87 -14.85
C LYS A 272 14.83 14.49 -16.24
N ASN A 273 15.59 13.92 -17.16
CA ASN A 273 15.73 14.47 -18.52
C ASN A 273 14.49 14.22 -19.38
N GLU A 274 13.86 13.05 -19.24
CA GLU A 274 12.69 12.68 -20.02
C GLU A 274 11.45 13.55 -19.70
N PHE A 275 11.27 13.85 -18.40
CA PHE A 275 10.13 14.65 -17.92
C PHE A 275 10.54 16.05 -17.48
N ASN A 276 11.75 16.52 -17.84
CA ASN A 276 12.26 17.84 -17.47
C ASN A 276 12.04 18.19 -15.98
N LEU A 277 12.30 17.21 -15.10
CA LEU A 277 12.05 17.37 -13.65
C LEU A 277 13.11 18.27 -13.02
N LYS A 278 12.69 19.31 -12.31
CA LYS A 278 13.58 20.24 -11.58
C LYS A 278 13.69 19.82 -10.11
N ASP A 279 14.87 19.99 -9.54
CA ASP A 279 15.15 19.57 -8.14
C ASP A 279 14.23 20.26 -7.13
N GLU A 280 13.88 21.53 -7.33
CA GLU A 280 12.95 22.27 -6.48
C GLU A 280 11.56 21.63 -6.38
N PHE A 281 11.07 21.05 -7.50
CA PHE A 281 9.80 20.35 -7.53
C PHE A 281 9.90 18.94 -6.95
N ILE A 282 11.06 18.27 -7.10
CA ILE A 282 11.30 17.00 -6.41
C ILE A 282 11.24 17.23 -4.89
N VAL A 283 11.90 18.27 -4.38
CA VAL A 283 11.85 18.65 -2.95
C VAL A 283 10.42 18.93 -2.51
N ARG A 284 9.66 19.70 -3.29
CA ARG A 284 8.27 20.06 -2.98
C ARG A 284 7.35 18.85 -3.04
N GLY A 285 7.52 17.96 -4.03
CA GLY A 285 6.73 16.74 -4.16
C GLY A 285 6.95 15.77 -3.00
N ILE A 286 8.17 15.59 -2.52
CA ILE A 286 8.43 14.81 -1.30
C ILE A 286 7.70 15.41 -0.10
N LYS A 287 7.75 16.74 0.06
CA LYS A 287 7.09 17.46 1.16
C LYS A 287 5.57 17.35 1.12
N ASN A 288 4.97 17.30 -0.06
CA ASN A 288 3.52 17.30 -0.26
C ASN A 288 2.92 15.89 -0.37
N ALA A 289 3.74 14.85 -0.29
CA ALA A 289 3.27 13.47 -0.40
C ALA A 289 2.37 13.05 0.76
N VAL A 290 1.27 12.40 0.44
CA VAL A 290 0.30 11.88 1.41
C VAL A 290 0.11 10.39 1.18
N HIS A 291 0.10 9.61 2.25
CA HIS A 291 -0.23 8.19 2.21
C HIS A 291 -0.90 7.77 3.52
N LYS A 292 -2.18 7.46 3.47
CA LYS A 292 -2.99 7.10 4.63
C LYS A 292 -2.52 5.80 5.28
N CYS A 293 -2.74 5.66 6.58
CA CYS A 293 -2.43 4.45 7.35
C CYS A 293 -0.96 3.97 7.20
N ARG A 294 -0.02 4.92 7.11
CA ARG A 294 1.42 4.67 7.17
C ARG A 294 2.04 5.51 8.26
N PHE A 295 2.08 4.97 9.47
CA PHE A 295 2.44 5.68 10.69
C PHE A 295 1.69 7.01 10.82
N GLU A 296 0.40 7.00 10.48
CA GLU A 296 -0.45 8.20 10.49
C GLU A 296 -0.83 8.57 11.91
N ILE A 297 -0.66 9.85 12.25
CA ILE A 297 -0.83 10.35 13.62
C ILE A 297 -2.06 11.22 13.70
N PHE A 298 -2.92 10.93 14.66
CA PHE A 298 -4.07 11.73 15.05
C PHE A 298 -3.85 12.25 16.47
N ASN A 299 -3.71 13.55 16.59
CA ASN A 299 -3.60 14.22 17.89
C ASN A 299 -4.98 14.59 18.44
N ASN A 300 -5.06 14.73 19.76
CA ASN A 300 -6.29 15.11 20.47
C ASN A 300 -7.47 14.13 20.31
N VAL A 301 -7.17 12.86 20.13
CA VAL A 301 -8.17 11.80 20.16
C VAL A 301 -8.47 11.48 21.62
N ASN A 302 -9.47 12.12 22.20
CA ASN A 302 -9.75 12.09 23.64
C ASN A 302 -8.49 12.42 24.48
N GLU A 303 -7.86 13.57 24.19
CA GLU A 303 -6.63 14.07 24.82
C GLU A 303 -5.39 13.18 24.62
N LYS A 304 -5.42 12.25 23.67
CA LYS A 304 -4.35 11.29 23.38
C LYS A 304 -3.87 11.39 21.95
N THR A 305 -2.74 10.74 21.71
CA THR A 305 -2.20 10.52 20.37
C THR A 305 -2.56 9.11 19.89
N ALA A 306 -3.30 9.02 18.79
CA ALA A 306 -3.56 7.77 18.08
C ALA A 306 -2.59 7.62 16.91
N ILE A 307 -2.04 6.43 16.73
CA ILE A 307 -1.14 6.09 15.62
C ILE A 307 -1.77 4.94 14.84
N ILE A 308 -1.92 5.12 13.53
CA ILE A 308 -2.52 4.09 12.67
C ILE A 308 -1.52 3.65 11.62
N ASP A 309 -1.29 2.34 11.52
CA ASP A 309 -0.40 1.75 10.53
C ASP A 309 -0.95 0.44 9.96
N GLY A 310 -0.80 0.25 8.67
CA GLY A 310 -1.21 -0.97 7.97
C GLY A 310 -0.21 -2.12 8.05
N ALA A 311 0.77 -2.10 8.94
CA ALA A 311 1.76 -3.16 9.13
C ALA A 311 1.08 -4.50 9.44
N HIS A 312 1.36 -5.56 8.63
CA HIS A 312 0.66 -6.83 8.68
C HIS A 312 1.53 -8.04 8.33
N ASN A 313 2.83 -7.83 8.15
CA ASN A 313 3.84 -8.88 7.97
C ASN A 313 5.04 -8.61 8.90
N VAL A 314 5.91 -9.58 9.05
CA VAL A 314 7.03 -9.54 10.00
C VAL A 314 7.91 -8.29 9.82
N GLN A 315 8.28 -7.99 8.57
CA GLN A 315 9.11 -6.83 8.26
C GLN A 315 8.38 -5.51 8.56
N GLY A 316 7.11 -5.39 8.17
CA GLY A 316 6.29 -4.21 8.42
C GLY A 316 6.06 -3.96 9.92
N VAL A 317 5.65 -5.00 10.67
CA VAL A 317 5.45 -4.92 12.13
C VAL A 317 6.75 -4.54 12.83
N SER A 318 7.88 -5.14 12.46
CA SER A 318 9.19 -4.80 13.03
C SER A 318 9.57 -3.34 12.77
N ALA A 319 9.39 -2.85 11.55
CA ALA A 319 9.69 -1.46 11.17
C ALA A 319 8.77 -0.46 11.90
N PHE A 320 7.48 -0.78 12.01
CA PHE A 320 6.51 0.01 12.76
C PHE A 320 6.88 0.12 14.25
N LEU A 321 7.14 -1.00 14.91
CA LEU A 321 7.51 -1.03 16.34
C LEU A 321 8.85 -0.36 16.60
N SER A 322 9.81 -0.47 15.68
CA SER A 322 11.08 0.28 15.75
C SER A 322 10.84 1.79 15.72
N SER A 323 9.94 2.26 14.87
CA SER A 323 9.57 3.68 14.78
C SER A 323 8.85 4.16 16.04
N LEU A 324 7.92 3.34 16.59
CA LEU A 324 7.29 3.64 17.89
C LEU A 324 8.33 3.79 19.00
N LYS A 325 9.30 2.88 19.06
CA LYS A 325 10.39 2.95 20.05
C LYS A 325 11.23 4.23 19.89
N THR A 326 11.47 4.67 18.67
CA THR A 326 12.24 5.88 18.40
C THR A 326 11.49 7.15 18.80
N TYR A 327 10.19 7.24 18.46
CA TYR A 327 9.43 8.48 18.64
C TYR A 327 8.77 8.61 20.03
N PHE A 328 8.47 7.48 20.66
CA PHE A 328 7.76 7.43 21.94
C PHE A 328 8.58 6.69 23.01
N LEU A 329 9.87 7.03 23.08
CA LEU A 329 10.82 6.42 24.00
C LEU A 329 10.28 6.50 25.45
N ASN A 330 10.31 5.36 26.17
CA ASN A 330 9.86 5.23 27.57
C ASN A 330 8.36 5.50 27.82
N GLN A 331 7.55 5.72 26.79
CA GLN A 331 6.10 5.83 26.98
C GLN A 331 5.45 4.45 26.99
N LYS A 332 4.45 4.29 27.86
CA LYS A 332 3.54 3.14 27.78
C LYS A 332 2.53 3.40 26.66
N ILE A 333 2.34 2.40 25.79
CA ILE A 333 1.47 2.48 24.62
C ILE A 333 0.40 1.40 24.70
N THR A 334 -0.86 1.74 24.40
CA THR A 334 -1.91 0.74 24.23
C THR A 334 -1.96 0.31 22.76
N PHE A 335 -1.73 -0.96 22.47
CA PHE A 335 -1.92 -1.51 21.13
C PHE A 335 -3.36 -1.98 20.95
N VAL A 336 -3.99 -1.59 19.85
CA VAL A 336 -5.19 -2.22 19.30
C VAL A 336 -4.71 -3.05 18.13
N PHE A 337 -4.66 -4.36 18.31
CA PHE A 337 -3.96 -5.27 17.43
C PHE A 337 -4.91 -6.32 16.85
N GLY A 338 -4.95 -6.44 15.53
CA GLY A 338 -5.76 -7.45 14.84
C GLY A 338 -5.09 -7.93 13.55
N MET A 339 -5.05 -9.25 13.37
CA MET A 339 -4.44 -9.88 12.20
C MET A 339 -5.41 -10.84 11.49
N LEU A 340 -5.20 -11.01 10.19
CA LEU A 340 -5.88 -12.04 9.40
C LEU A 340 -5.15 -13.38 9.57
N ASN A 341 -5.89 -14.49 9.61
CA ASN A 341 -5.34 -15.81 9.85
C ASN A 341 -4.57 -16.40 8.66
N ASP A 342 -4.67 -15.77 7.49
CA ASP A 342 -4.11 -16.25 6.22
C ASP A 342 -2.59 -16.05 6.07
N LYS A 343 -1.91 -15.38 7.02
CA LYS A 343 -0.53 -14.90 6.85
C LYS A 343 0.51 -15.46 7.84
N GLY A 344 0.22 -16.55 8.52
CA GLY A 344 1.21 -17.08 9.48
C GLY A 344 1.57 -16.04 10.55
N TYR A 345 0.57 -15.49 11.21
CA TYR A 345 0.66 -14.35 12.14
C TYR A 345 1.54 -14.57 13.37
N GLY A 346 1.92 -15.82 13.68
CA GLY A 346 2.62 -16.15 14.93
C GLY A 346 3.88 -15.32 15.19
N GLU A 347 4.70 -15.08 14.18
CA GLU A 347 5.90 -14.26 14.35
C GLU A 347 5.58 -12.77 14.55
N CYS A 348 4.56 -12.24 13.88
CA CYS A 348 4.09 -10.87 14.12
C CYS A 348 3.57 -10.70 15.54
N VAL A 349 2.80 -11.68 16.02
CA VAL A 349 2.30 -11.73 17.41
C VAL A 349 3.45 -11.80 18.40
N ARG A 350 4.46 -12.63 18.14
CA ARG A 350 5.64 -12.75 19.00
C ARG A 350 6.38 -11.41 19.12
N ILE A 351 6.56 -10.70 18.02
CA ILE A 351 7.24 -9.41 17.99
C ILE A 351 6.42 -8.35 18.73
N ALA A 352 5.12 -8.27 18.48
CA ALA A 352 4.22 -7.34 19.16
C ALA A 352 4.10 -7.64 20.66
N GLY A 353 3.93 -8.93 21.04
CA GLY A 353 3.80 -9.38 22.41
C GLY A 353 5.06 -9.18 23.27
N LYS A 354 6.24 -9.14 22.66
CA LYS A 354 7.52 -8.85 23.33
C LYS A 354 7.85 -7.36 23.45
N TYR A 355 7.00 -6.47 22.99
CA TYR A 355 7.22 -5.04 23.14
C TYR A 355 7.02 -4.61 24.60
N LYS A 356 8.11 -4.23 25.28
CA LYS A 356 8.17 -4.10 26.75
C LYS A 356 7.21 -3.09 27.37
N ASN A 357 6.80 -2.07 26.66
CA ASN A 357 5.98 -0.98 27.19
C ASN A 357 4.58 -0.94 26.56
N ALA A 358 4.02 -2.11 26.21
CA ALA A 358 2.69 -2.19 25.62
C ALA A 358 1.69 -2.90 26.52
N LYS A 359 0.47 -2.34 26.61
CA LYS A 359 -0.76 -3.08 26.89
C LYS A 359 -1.39 -3.44 25.56
N ILE A 360 -1.82 -4.69 25.36
CA ILE A 360 -2.34 -5.16 24.07
C ILE A 360 -3.84 -5.47 24.17
N ILE A 361 -4.65 -4.77 23.39
CA ILE A 361 -6.05 -5.09 23.14
C ILE A 361 -6.12 -5.79 21.79
N VAL A 362 -6.36 -7.10 21.81
CA VAL A 362 -6.58 -7.86 20.57
C VAL A 362 -8.01 -7.70 20.12
N THR A 363 -8.23 -7.51 18.81
CA THR A 363 -9.57 -7.34 18.25
C THR A 363 -9.72 -8.09 16.92
N ASN A 364 -10.98 -8.31 16.49
CA ASN A 364 -11.25 -8.83 15.17
C ASN A 364 -10.94 -7.78 14.09
N VAL A 365 -10.49 -8.25 12.94
CA VAL A 365 -10.31 -7.39 11.76
C VAL A 365 -11.63 -7.26 11.04
N PRO A 366 -12.14 -6.05 10.76
CA PRO A 366 -13.37 -5.86 10.01
C PRO A 366 -13.14 -6.18 8.52
N SER A 367 -13.30 -7.44 8.18
CA SER A 367 -13.07 -7.96 6.84
C SER A 367 -14.05 -9.09 6.53
N LEU A 368 -14.40 -9.26 5.25
CA LEU A 368 -15.17 -10.41 4.77
C LEU A 368 -14.41 -11.75 4.90
N ARG A 369 -13.10 -11.70 5.15
CA ARG A 369 -12.29 -12.88 5.46
C ARG A 369 -12.51 -13.23 6.92
N GLN A 370 -12.73 -14.52 7.21
CA GLN A 370 -12.85 -14.98 8.58
C GLN A 370 -11.59 -14.63 9.36
N THR A 371 -11.79 -13.95 10.49
CA THR A 371 -10.73 -13.64 11.46
C THR A 371 -11.09 -14.29 12.78
N ASP A 372 -10.14 -14.96 13.37
CA ASP A 372 -10.27 -15.48 14.72
C ASP A 372 -9.35 -14.67 15.65
N GLY A 373 -9.88 -13.56 16.14
CA GLY A 373 -9.17 -12.71 17.09
C GLY A 373 -8.91 -13.44 18.42
N GLY A 374 -9.74 -14.42 18.77
CA GLY A 374 -9.52 -15.28 19.94
C GLY A 374 -8.27 -16.13 19.81
N ALA A 375 -7.99 -16.70 18.62
CA ALA A 375 -6.75 -17.43 18.36
C ALA A 375 -5.53 -16.49 18.44
N VAL A 376 -5.62 -15.30 17.87
CA VAL A 376 -4.56 -14.27 17.97
C VAL A 376 -4.33 -13.89 19.43
N TYR A 377 -5.38 -13.69 20.23
CA TYR A 377 -5.29 -13.39 21.66
C TYR A 377 -4.59 -14.50 22.44
N ASN A 378 -4.98 -15.75 22.21
CA ASN A 378 -4.35 -16.90 22.87
C ASN A 378 -2.86 -17.02 22.56
N GLU A 379 -2.46 -16.63 21.35
CA GLU A 379 -1.04 -16.56 20.97
C GLU A 379 -0.32 -15.38 21.65
N VAL A 380 -0.94 -14.18 21.73
CA VAL A 380 -0.39 -13.00 22.44
C VAL A 380 -0.11 -13.30 23.91
N LYS A 381 -1.03 -14.01 24.57
CA LYS A 381 -0.90 -14.40 26.00
C LYS A 381 0.37 -15.19 26.34
N LYS A 382 0.98 -15.85 25.36
CA LYS A 382 2.25 -16.56 25.57
C LYS A 382 3.43 -15.62 25.80
N TYR A 383 3.31 -14.35 25.41
CA TYR A 383 4.39 -13.37 25.44
C TYR A 383 4.18 -12.22 26.43
N THR A 384 2.93 -11.92 26.80
CA THR A 384 2.59 -10.88 27.77
C THR A 384 1.31 -11.22 28.52
N ALA A 385 1.29 -10.90 29.82
CA ALA A 385 0.08 -10.98 30.67
C ALA A 385 -0.78 -9.69 30.54
N ASP A 386 -0.20 -8.56 30.10
CA ASP A 386 -0.91 -7.29 29.95
C ASP A 386 -1.63 -7.25 28.59
N CYS A 387 -2.58 -8.16 28.42
CA CYS A 387 -3.39 -8.27 27.21
C CYS A 387 -4.84 -8.65 27.51
N GLU A 388 -5.74 -8.19 26.64
CA GLU A 388 -7.17 -8.52 26.70
C GLU A 388 -7.73 -8.70 25.29
N TYR A 389 -8.88 -9.38 25.18
CA TYR A 389 -9.58 -9.58 23.91
C TYR A 389 -10.91 -8.84 23.89
N ILE A 390 -11.08 -7.96 22.92
CA ILE A 390 -12.32 -7.23 22.67
C ILE A 390 -12.68 -7.44 21.19
N PRO A 391 -13.67 -8.30 20.88
CA PRO A 391 -13.98 -8.68 19.50
C PRO A 391 -14.32 -7.50 18.57
N ASP A 392 -15.11 -6.53 19.06
CA ASP A 392 -15.49 -5.36 18.30
C ASP A 392 -14.38 -4.32 18.30
N TYR A 393 -13.88 -3.98 17.10
CA TYR A 393 -12.76 -3.05 16.95
C TYR A 393 -13.09 -1.62 17.39
N LYS A 394 -14.33 -1.17 17.25
CA LYS A 394 -14.75 0.16 17.72
C LYS A 394 -14.67 0.24 19.24
N THR A 395 -15.21 -0.75 19.94
CA THR A 395 -15.10 -0.88 21.39
C THR A 395 -13.64 -0.98 21.86
N ALA A 396 -12.81 -1.72 21.14
CA ALA A 396 -11.38 -1.82 21.45
C ALA A 396 -10.66 -0.45 21.32
N ILE A 397 -10.97 0.32 20.29
CA ILE A 397 -10.44 1.68 20.09
C ILE A 397 -10.93 2.63 21.17
N ILE A 398 -12.24 2.62 21.51
CA ILE A 398 -12.82 3.44 22.59
C ILE A 398 -12.12 3.13 23.91
N LYS A 399 -11.90 1.85 24.23
CA LYS A 399 -11.19 1.45 25.46
C LYS A 399 -9.75 1.93 25.48
N ALA A 400 -9.04 1.89 24.35
CA ALA A 400 -7.69 2.42 24.24
C ALA A 400 -7.67 3.94 24.44
N ALA A 401 -8.63 4.64 23.81
CA ALA A 401 -8.78 6.10 23.93
C ALA A 401 -9.17 6.54 25.35
N ASN A 402 -9.90 5.74 26.13
CA ASN A 402 -10.27 6.04 27.51
C ASN A 402 -9.28 5.50 28.55
N GLY A 403 -8.30 4.67 28.14
CA GLY A 403 -7.30 4.08 29.05
C GLY A 403 -6.33 5.08 29.65
N GLY A 404 -5.42 4.62 30.52
CA GLY A 404 -4.45 5.49 31.22
C GLY A 404 -3.24 5.93 30.38
N ASN A 405 -2.96 5.29 29.25
CA ASN A 405 -1.81 5.61 28.42
C ASN A 405 -2.09 6.81 27.51
N LYS A 406 -1.12 7.72 27.36
CA LYS A 406 -1.24 8.92 26.50
C LYS A 406 -1.17 8.61 25.00
N VAL A 407 -0.67 7.45 24.64
CA VAL A 407 -0.51 7.00 23.25
C VAL A 407 -1.18 5.66 23.05
N PHE A 408 -1.88 5.49 21.96
CA PHE A 408 -2.34 4.19 21.51
C PHE A 408 -2.06 4.00 20.01
N ALA A 409 -1.81 2.75 19.61
CA ALA A 409 -1.40 2.40 18.26
C ALA A 409 -2.28 1.28 17.69
N ILE A 410 -2.78 1.43 16.49
CA ILE A 410 -3.69 0.52 15.81
C ILE A 410 -2.97 -0.07 14.61
N PHE A 411 -2.77 -1.39 14.57
CA PHE A 411 -2.02 -2.06 13.50
C PHE A 411 -2.31 -3.56 13.43
N GLY A 412 -1.67 -4.26 12.49
CA GLY A 412 -1.77 -5.70 12.25
C GLY A 412 -2.54 -6.05 10.98
N SER A 413 -3.32 -5.11 10.45
CA SER A 413 -4.06 -5.29 9.19
C SER A 413 -4.37 -3.95 8.54
N LEU A 414 -4.28 -3.88 7.20
CA LEU A 414 -4.74 -2.72 6.44
C LEU A 414 -6.25 -2.47 6.60
N TYR A 415 -7.06 -3.54 6.70
CA TYR A 415 -8.50 -3.41 6.91
C TYR A 415 -8.83 -2.81 8.29
N LEU A 416 -8.12 -3.24 9.33
CA LEU A 416 -8.26 -2.65 10.66
C LEU A 416 -7.82 -1.18 10.66
N ALA A 417 -6.68 -0.89 10.03
CA ALA A 417 -6.14 0.46 9.94
C ALA A 417 -7.11 1.43 9.21
N GLY A 418 -7.66 1.01 8.07
CA GLY A 418 -8.63 1.80 7.30
C GLY A 418 -9.92 2.05 8.09
N ALA A 419 -10.52 1.01 8.68
CA ALA A 419 -11.73 1.13 9.49
C ALA A 419 -11.51 2.02 10.73
N ALA A 420 -10.36 1.88 11.39
CA ALA A 420 -9.99 2.73 12.52
C ALA A 420 -9.81 4.19 12.11
N ARG A 421 -9.19 4.44 10.95
CA ARG A 421 -9.00 5.79 10.41
C ARG A 421 -10.34 6.48 10.15
N THR A 422 -11.27 5.79 9.51
CA THR A 422 -12.63 6.30 9.28
C THR A 422 -13.35 6.58 10.59
N PHE A 423 -13.28 5.66 11.56
CA PHE A 423 -13.92 5.80 12.87
C PHE A 423 -13.39 6.99 13.68
N ILE A 424 -12.07 7.21 13.67
CA ILE A 424 -11.42 8.31 14.37
C ILE A 424 -11.63 9.64 13.60
N GLY A 425 -11.50 9.62 12.26
CA GLY A 425 -11.58 10.80 11.40
C GLY A 425 -12.97 11.42 11.35
N ASN A 426 -14.02 10.62 11.37
CA ASN A 426 -15.42 11.09 11.37
C ASN A 426 -15.91 11.66 12.72
N ARG A 427 -15.03 11.76 13.73
CA ARG A 427 -15.36 12.17 15.11
C ARG A 427 -16.43 11.29 15.77
N GLU A 428 -16.76 10.13 15.23
CA GLU A 428 -17.67 9.15 15.84
C GLU A 428 -17.15 8.73 17.22
N LEU A 429 -15.84 8.66 17.37
CA LEU A 429 -15.19 8.37 18.64
C LEU A 429 -15.53 9.41 19.73
N ASN A 430 -15.49 10.71 19.39
CA ASN A 430 -15.79 11.78 20.34
C ASN A 430 -17.26 11.76 20.80
N ALA A 431 -18.19 11.43 19.89
CA ALA A 431 -19.60 11.28 20.22
C ALA A 431 -19.85 10.07 21.16
N HIS A 432 -19.14 8.97 20.99
CA HIS A 432 -19.23 7.78 21.85
C HIS A 432 -18.56 7.96 23.20
N CYS A 433 -17.46 8.71 23.28
CA CYS A 433 -16.81 9.02 24.56
C CYS A 433 -17.67 9.93 25.42
N LEU A 434 -18.40 10.91 24.83
CA LEU A 434 -19.28 11.82 25.55
C LEU A 434 -20.55 11.11 26.10
N ASN A 435 -21.10 10.14 25.38
CA ASN A 435 -22.30 9.39 25.81
C ASN A 435 -22.03 8.41 26.97
N ASN A 436 -20.80 8.01 27.20
CA ASN A 436 -20.40 7.15 28.32
C ASN A 436 -20.05 7.93 29.61
N ILE A 437 -20.05 9.26 29.59
CA ILE A 437 -19.85 10.10 30.78
C ILE A 437 -21.21 10.47 31.43
N THR A 438 -22.33 10.23 30.69
CA THR A 438 -23.69 10.57 31.13
C THR A 438 -24.53 9.36 31.56
N ASN A 439 -23.95 8.16 31.66
CA ASN A 439 -24.52 6.97 32.28
C ASN A 439 -23.50 6.46 33.33
#